data_47dac097347ed8dfc84bdc925d13c3bf
#
_entry.id   47dac097347ed8dfc84bdc925d13c3bf
#
_cell.length_a   1.000
_cell.length_b   1.000
_cell.length_c   1.000
_cell.angle_alpha   90.00
_cell.angle_beta   90.00
_cell.angle_gamma   90.00
#
_symmetry.space_group_name_H-M   'P 1'
#
loop_
_entity.id
_entity.type
_entity.pdbx_description
1 polymer ?
#
loop_
_entity_poly.entity_id
_entity_poly.type
_entity_poly.pdbx_seq_one_letter_code
_entity_poly.pdbx_strand_id
1 'polypeptide(L)'
;PSISSYDIISPRSNELDLRDFEKVEKYLLKFKPEMIIHAAGKVGGIQANLREPVKFLVDNLDMGRNIVMGAYKSGIKKVINIGTSCMYPANISEPLREDMLMTEKLEETNEGYAIAKLATARLCEYVSREDSSFDYKTLIPCNLYGKFDKFKTDYSHLVAAVIHKVHQAKKNNANEVEV
;
A
#
# COMPACT_ATOMS: atom_id res chain seq x y z
N PRO A 1 6.65 23.21 -3.27
CA PRO A 1 7.55 22.68 -4.29
C PRO A 1 6.75 21.84 -5.29
N SER A 2 6.96 22.00 -6.57
CA SER A 2 6.36 21.14 -7.58
C SER A 2 7.09 19.79 -7.62
N ILE A 3 6.41 18.71 -8.08
CA ILE A 3 7.03 17.37 -8.26
C ILE A 3 8.29 17.47 -9.16
N SER A 4 8.34 18.44 -10.08
CA SER A 4 9.50 18.70 -10.94
C SER A 4 10.76 19.18 -10.20
N SER A 5 10.69 19.48 -8.90
CA SER A 5 11.86 19.88 -8.10
C SER A 5 12.59 18.69 -7.42
N TYR A 6 12.11 17.47 -7.60
CA TYR A 6 12.70 16.27 -7.01
C TYR A 6 13.26 15.35 -8.09
N ASP A 7 14.40 14.73 -7.83
CA ASP A 7 14.91 13.59 -8.59
C ASP A 7 14.23 12.31 -8.09
N ILE A 8 13.35 11.75 -8.90
CA ILE A 8 12.51 10.61 -8.52
C ILE A 8 13.04 9.33 -9.15
N ILE A 9 13.42 8.38 -8.32
CA ILE A 9 13.83 7.03 -8.72
C ILE A 9 12.66 6.07 -8.44
N SER A 10 12.14 5.43 -9.48
CA SER A 10 11.00 4.52 -9.40
C SER A 10 11.29 3.21 -10.12
N PRO A 11 11.99 2.26 -9.47
CA PRO A 11 12.31 0.97 -10.08
C PRO A 11 11.04 0.14 -10.30
N ARG A 12 10.99 -0.57 -11.42
CA ARG A 12 9.95 -1.54 -11.70
C ARG A 12 10.26 -2.87 -11.01
N SER A 13 9.25 -3.73 -10.84
CA SER A 13 9.40 -5.03 -10.17
C SER A 13 10.38 -5.99 -10.85
N ASN A 14 10.64 -5.84 -12.16
CA ASN A 14 11.67 -6.59 -12.88
C ASN A 14 13.10 -6.02 -12.67
N GLU A 15 13.22 -4.78 -12.20
CA GLU A 15 14.48 -4.13 -11.87
C GLU A 15 14.85 -4.34 -10.40
N LEU A 16 13.83 -4.30 -9.53
CA LEU A 16 13.99 -4.49 -8.09
C LEU A 16 12.81 -5.28 -7.52
N ASP A 17 13.02 -6.56 -7.23
CA ASP A 17 12.06 -7.34 -6.46
C ASP A 17 12.19 -7.02 -4.96
N LEU A 18 11.19 -6.32 -4.41
CA LEU A 18 11.20 -5.91 -3.01
C LEU A 18 11.08 -7.06 -2.01
N ARG A 19 10.78 -8.27 -2.47
CA ARG A 19 10.75 -9.48 -1.61
C ARG A 19 12.16 -10.02 -1.35
N ASP A 20 13.14 -9.62 -2.15
CA ASP A 20 14.54 -9.99 -2.01
C ASP A 20 15.29 -8.93 -1.20
N PHE A 21 15.54 -9.22 0.09
CA PHE A 21 16.17 -8.27 1.00
C PHE A 21 17.55 -7.83 0.55
N GLU A 22 18.37 -8.74 0.05
CA GLU A 22 19.75 -8.41 -0.38
C GLU A 22 19.75 -7.45 -1.57
N LYS A 23 18.82 -7.64 -2.52
CA LYS A 23 18.67 -6.71 -3.65
C LYS A 23 18.19 -5.34 -3.19
N VAL A 24 17.23 -5.29 -2.26
CA VAL A 24 16.74 -4.04 -1.68
C VAL A 24 17.87 -3.29 -0.98
N GLU A 25 18.60 -3.95 -0.09
CA GLU A 25 19.71 -3.34 0.65
C GLU A 25 20.80 -2.82 -0.29
N LYS A 26 21.26 -3.62 -1.26
CA LYS A 26 22.21 -3.21 -2.29
C LYS A 26 21.74 -2.01 -3.10
N TYR A 27 20.47 -1.99 -3.47
CA TYR A 27 19.86 -0.89 -4.21
C TYR A 27 19.86 0.40 -3.39
N LEU A 28 19.44 0.35 -2.14
CA LEU A 28 19.38 1.51 -1.26
C LEU A 28 20.77 2.05 -0.92
N LEU A 29 21.76 1.19 -0.70
CA LEU A 29 23.16 1.59 -0.49
C LEU A 29 23.75 2.27 -1.73
N LYS A 30 23.36 1.84 -2.94
CA LYS A 30 23.83 2.42 -4.21
C LYS A 30 23.24 3.81 -4.44
N PHE A 31 21.94 3.96 -4.31
CA PHE A 31 21.23 5.19 -4.68
C PHE A 31 21.10 6.21 -3.56
N LYS A 32 21.14 5.77 -2.29
CA LYS A 32 21.05 6.60 -1.07
C LYS A 32 19.99 7.69 -1.16
N PRO A 33 18.72 7.37 -1.41
CA PRO A 33 17.67 8.38 -1.51
C PRO A 33 17.53 9.13 -0.18
N GLU A 34 17.20 10.42 -0.23
CA GLU A 34 16.94 11.22 0.97
C GLU A 34 15.65 10.78 1.68
N MET A 35 14.68 10.28 0.91
CA MET A 35 13.39 9.80 1.40
C MET A 35 12.89 8.64 0.53
N ILE A 36 12.22 7.69 1.16
CA ILE A 36 11.52 6.60 0.48
C ILE A 36 10.00 6.78 0.65
N ILE A 37 9.26 6.66 -0.44
CA ILE A 37 7.80 6.50 -0.42
C ILE A 37 7.50 5.04 -0.81
N HIS A 38 7.13 4.22 0.17
CA HIS A 38 6.80 2.82 -0.04
C HIS A 38 5.32 2.67 -0.42
N ALA A 39 5.05 2.80 -1.72
CA ALA A 39 3.71 2.63 -2.30
C ALA A 39 3.50 1.24 -2.96
N ALA A 40 4.54 0.41 -2.99
CA ALA A 40 4.43 -0.92 -3.59
C ALA A 40 3.61 -1.87 -2.73
N GLY A 41 2.92 -2.78 -3.39
CA GLY A 41 2.14 -3.83 -2.74
C GLY A 41 1.47 -4.76 -3.74
N LYS A 42 1.23 -6.00 -3.33
CA LYS A 42 0.34 -6.91 -4.03
C LYS A 42 -1.09 -6.55 -3.63
N VAL A 43 -1.85 -5.97 -4.56
CA VAL A 43 -3.23 -5.54 -4.35
C VAL A 43 -4.19 -6.30 -5.26
N GLY A 44 -5.41 -6.52 -4.78
CA GLY A 44 -6.48 -7.18 -5.53
C GLY A 44 -7.81 -7.09 -4.79
N GLY A 45 -8.91 -7.32 -5.50
CA GLY A 45 -10.23 -7.36 -4.91
C GLY A 45 -10.43 -8.53 -3.94
N ILE A 46 -11.61 -8.61 -3.33
CA ILE A 46 -12.01 -9.63 -2.34
C ILE A 46 -11.74 -11.05 -2.86
N GLN A 47 -12.17 -11.37 -4.08
CA GLN A 47 -11.99 -12.72 -4.65
C GLN A 47 -10.52 -13.14 -4.80
N ALA A 48 -9.64 -12.20 -5.12
CA ALA A 48 -8.21 -12.48 -5.21
C ALA A 48 -7.59 -12.75 -3.82
N ASN A 49 -7.98 -11.99 -2.81
CA ASN A 49 -7.53 -12.19 -1.43
C ASN A 49 -7.99 -13.53 -0.87
N LEU A 50 -9.25 -13.90 -1.07
CA LEU A 50 -9.81 -15.18 -0.64
C LEU A 50 -9.13 -16.37 -1.33
N ARG A 51 -8.77 -16.25 -2.60
CA ARG A 51 -8.13 -17.33 -3.37
C ARG A 51 -6.65 -17.52 -3.03
N GLU A 52 -5.92 -16.43 -2.73
CA GLU A 52 -4.47 -16.45 -2.52
C GLU A 52 -4.04 -15.80 -1.18
N PRO A 53 -4.67 -16.14 -0.02
CA PRO A 53 -4.44 -15.42 1.24
C PRO A 53 -2.98 -15.46 1.69
N VAL A 54 -2.29 -16.60 1.54
CA VAL A 54 -0.86 -16.74 1.86
C VAL A 54 -0.01 -15.73 1.06
N LYS A 55 -0.27 -15.62 -0.23
CA LYS A 55 0.47 -14.72 -1.11
C LYS A 55 0.24 -13.25 -0.79
N PHE A 56 -1.01 -12.88 -0.44
CA PHE A 56 -1.32 -11.51 -0.03
C PHE A 56 -0.67 -11.15 1.31
N LEU A 57 -0.57 -12.09 2.24
CA LEU A 57 0.14 -11.90 3.50
C LEU A 57 1.66 -11.83 3.26
N VAL A 58 2.25 -12.87 2.70
CA VAL A 58 3.71 -13.03 2.65
C VAL A 58 4.36 -12.02 1.71
N ASP A 59 3.87 -11.87 0.47
CA ASP A 59 4.46 -10.93 -0.49
C ASP A 59 4.45 -9.48 0.06
N ASN A 60 3.34 -9.05 0.69
CA ASN A 60 3.25 -7.69 1.24
C ASN A 60 4.10 -7.52 2.51
N LEU A 61 4.16 -8.54 3.36
CA LEU A 61 5.00 -8.52 4.56
C LEU A 61 6.48 -8.42 4.20
N ASP A 62 6.93 -9.24 3.25
CA ASP A 62 8.32 -9.23 2.78
C ASP A 62 8.68 -7.88 2.15
N MET A 63 7.86 -7.35 1.24
CA MET A 63 8.11 -6.05 0.61
C MET A 63 8.19 -4.93 1.66
N GLY A 64 7.23 -4.86 2.58
CA GLY A 64 7.18 -3.84 3.63
C GLY A 64 8.37 -3.95 4.57
N ARG A 65 8.61 -5.14 5.13
CA ARG A 65 9.76 -5.41 6.01
C ARG A 65 11.09 -5.08 5.33
N ASN A 66 11.28 -5.51 4.09
CA ASN A 66 12.56 -5.35 3.40
C ASN A 66 12.86 -3.89 3.10
N ILE A 67 11.85 -3.09 2.72
CA ILE A 67 12.04 -1.64 2.53
C ILE A 67 12.37 -0.95 3.85
N VAL A 68 11.61 -1.21 4.92
CA VAL A 68 11.83 -0.53 6.21
C VAL A 68 13.19 -0.91 6.80
N MET A 69 13.51 -2.22 6.83
CA MET A 69 14.79 -2.69 7.39
C MET A 69 15.97 -2.34 6.49
N GLY A 70 15.81 -2.36 5.17
CA GLY A 70 16.83 -1.92 4.24
C GLY A 70 17.13 -0.42 4.39
N ALA A 71 16.10 0.41 4.52
CA ALA A 71 16.24 1.85 4.80
C ALA A 71 16.95 2.09 6.13
N TYR A 72 16.52 1.40 7.19
CA TYR A 72 17.14 1.51 8.53
C TYR A 72 18.63 1.16 8.51
N LYS A 73 18.99 0.00 7.96
CA LYS A 73 20.39 -0.45 7.86
C LYS A 73 21.24 0.45 6.96
N SER A 74 20.64 1.03 5.91
CA SER A 74 21.33 1.95 5.00
C SER A 74 21.42 3.39 5.54
N GLY A 75 20.88 3.67 6.73
CA GLY A 75 20.91 4.99 7.36
C GLY A 75 19.98 6.03 6.72
N ILE A 76 19.01 5.60 5.90
CA ILE A 76 18.02 6.49 5.29
C ILE A 76 17.04 6.93 6.36
N LYS A 77 16.96 8.23 6.61
CA LYS A 77 16.26 8.79 7.77
C LYS A 77 14.77 9.02 7.57
N LYS A 78 14.28 9.00 6.34
CA LYS A 78 12.87 9.33 6.04
C LYS A 78 12.20 8.24 5.22
N VAL A 79 11.13 7.66 5.76
CA VAL A 79 10.28 6.70 5.06
C VAL A 79 8.81 7.08 5.24
N ILE A 80 8.09 7.17 4.14
CA ILE A 80 6.64 7.26 4.13
C ILE A 80 6.10 5.92 3.62
N ASN A 81 5.53 5.13 4.52
CA ASN A 81 4.84 3.89 4.19
C ASN A 81 3.38 4.19 3.86
N ILE A 82 2.87 3.62 2.78
CA ILE A 82 1.45 3.74 2.43
C ILE A 82 0.70 2.55 3.01
N GLY A 83 -0.11 2.82 4.03
CA GLY A 83 -1.06 1.89 4.64
C GLY A 83 -2.34 1.74 3.83
N THR A 84 -3.40 1.31 4.49
CA THR A 84 -4.72 1.09 3.88
C THR A 84 -5.81 1.15 4.94
N SER A 85 -7.02 1.56 4.55
CA SER A 85 -8.19 1.50 5.45
C SER A 85 -8.53 0.06 5.90
N CYS A 86 -8.09 -0.98 5.19
CA CYS A 86 -8.24 -2.38 5.63
C CYS A 86 -7.52 -2.70 6.95
N MET A 87 -6.63 -1.83 7.42
CA MET A 87 -5.94 -1.98 8.71
C MET A 87 -6.84 -1.69 9.92
N TYR A 88 -7.99 -1.09 9.69
CA TYR A 88 -8.98 -0.83 10.74
C TYR A 88 -9.86 -2.05 10.99
N PRO A 89 -10.45 -2.16 12.19
CA PRO A 89 -11.43 -3.21 12.48
C PRO A 89 -12.63 -3.18 11.55
N ALA A 90 -13.21 -4.37 11.30
CA ALA A 90 -14.30 -4.55 10.33
C ALA A 90 -15.60 -3.80 10.70
N ASN A 91 -15.92 -3.70 12.00
CA ASN A 91 -17.23 -3.28 12.49
C ASN A 91 -17.20 -1.95 13.27
N ILE A 92 -16.53 -0.93 12.73
CA ILE A 92 -16.53 0.41 13.33
C ILE A 92 -17.64 1.24 12.73
N SER A 93 -18.52 1.79 13.60
CA SER A 93 -19.62 2.68 13.20
C SER A 93 -19.29 4.17 13.35
N GLU A 94 -18.18 4.51 13.99
CA GLU A 94 -17.72 5.89 14.20
C GLU A 94 -16.60 6.27 13.21
N PRO A 95 -16.29 7.57 13.06
CA PRO A 95 -15.17 8.00 12.21
C PRO A 95 -13.85 7.36 12.63
N LEU A 96 -13.10 6.86 11.66
CA LEU A 96 -11.84 6.14 11.88
C LEU A 96 -10.76 7.07 12.46
N ARG A 97 -10.06 6.59 13.48
CA ARG A 97 -8.90 7.23 14.10
C ARG A 97 -7.76 6.22 14.25
N GLU A 98 -6.53 6.68 14.24
CA GLU A 98 -5.33 5.84 14.26
C GLU A 98 -5.21 4.99 15.53
N ASP A 99 -5.79 5.42 16.65
CA ASP A 99 -5.82 4.68 17.92
C ASP A 99 -6.75 3.45 17.90
N MET A 100 -7.60 3.34 16.87
CA MET A 100 -8.46 2.18 16.65
C MET A 100 -7.75 1.00 15.97
N LEU A 101 -6.53 1.20 15.47
CA LEU A 101 -5.78 0.11 14.86
C LEU A 101 -5.51 -1.01 15.88
N MET A 102 -5.76 -2.26 15.47
CA MET A 102 -5.53 -3.47 16.29
C MET A 102 -6.41 -3.58 17.55
N THR A 103 -7.51 -2.86 17.63
CA THR A 103 -8.43 -2.95 18.80
C THR A 103 -9.42 -4.11 18.69
N GLU A 104 -9.78 -4.52 17.47
CA GLU A 104 -10.74 -5.57 17.20
C GLU A 104 -10.34 -6.38 15.96
N LYS A 105 -11.21 -7.33 15.54
CA LYS A 105 -10.99 -8.18 14.37
C LYS A 105 -10.99 -7.39 13.07
N LEU A 106 -10.08 -7.77 12.18
CA LEU A 106 -10.02 -7.25 10.82
C LEU A 106 -11.11 -7.88 9.93
N GLU A 107 -11.32 -7.29 8.76
CA GLU A 107 -12.19 -7.85 7.72
C GLU A 107 -11.61 -9.18 7.18
N GLU A 108 -12.33 -10.27 7.35
CA GLU A 108 -11.86 -11.64 7.06
C GLU A 108 -11.44 -11.83 5.60
N THR A 109 -12.12 -11.17 4.67
CA THR A 109 -11.88 -11.33 3.23
C THR A 109 -10.54 -10.80 2.75
N ASN A 110 -9.90 -9.91 3.51
CA ASN A 110 -8.60 -9.32 3.20
C ASN A 110 -7.64 -9.27 4.39
N GLU A 111 -7.90 -10.05 5.42
CA GLU A 111 -7.16 -10.06 6.69
C GLU A 111 -5.65 -10.22 6.47
N GLY A 112 -5.21 -11.17 5.62
CA GLY A 112 -3.79 -11.40 5.36
C GLY A 112 -3.08 -10.16 4.81
N TYR A 113 -3.71 -9.44 3.89
CA TYR A 113 -3.21 -8.16 3.39
C TYR A 113 -3.15 -7.10 4.49
N ALA A 114 -4.21 -6.98 5.28
CA ALA A 114 -4.30 -6.01 6.36
C ALA A 114 -3.25 -6.25 7.45
N ILE A 115 -3.02 -7.51 7.85
CA ILE A 115 -1.97 -7.91 8.81
C ILE A 115 -0.58 -7.48 8.30
N ALA A 116 -0.26 -7.75 7.03
CA ALA A 116 1.03 -7.35 6.45
C ALA A 116 1.24 -5.84 6.50
N LYS A 117 0.20 -5.07 6.18
CA LYS A 117 0.23 -3.60 6.25
C LYS A 117 0.34 -3.08 7.68
N LEU A 118 -0.37 -3.66 8.63
CA LEU A 118 -0.25 -3.35 10.06
C LEU A 118 1.15 -3.64 10.59
N ALA A 119 1.71 -4.80 10.26
CA ALA A 119 3.07 -5.16 10.69
C ALA A 119 4.12 -4.16 10.16
N THR A 120 3.99 -3.74 8.89
CA THR A 120 4.88 -2.73 8.30
C THR A 120 4.72 -1.37 8.99
N ALA A 121 3.48 -0.95 9.28
CA ALA A 121 3.20 0.30 9.99
C ALA A 121 3.81 0.31 11.40
N ARG A 122 3.66 -0.79 12.14
CA ARG A 122 4.28 -0.94 13.47
C ARG A 122 5.80 -0.98 13.41
N LEU A 123 6.37 -1.61 12.38
CA LEU A 123 7.81 -1.61 12.19
C LEU A 123 8.35 -0.18 11.96
N CYS A 124 7.68 0.64 11.15
CA CYS A 124 8.01 2.05 10.97
C CYS A 124 7.99 2.81 12.32
N GLU A 125 6.91 2.62 13.09
CA GLU A 125 6.78 3.24 14.41
C GLU A 125 7.90 2.82 15.37
N TYR A 126 8.23 1.53 15.40
CA TYR A 126 9.26 1.01 16.29
C TYR A 126 10.66 1.54 15.94
N VAL A 127 11.01 1.61 14.65
CA VAL A 127 12.26 2.23 14.21
C VAL A 127 12.36 3.68 14.69
N SER A 128 11.32 4.50 14.49
CA SER A 128 11.32 5.90 14.94
C SER A 128 11.30 6.05 16.45
N ARG A 129 10.76 5.07 17.18
CA ARG A 129 10.74 5.06 18.65
C ARG A 129 12.08 4.66 19.25
N GLU A 130 12.80 3.72 18.63
CA GLU A 130 14.13 3.30 19.07
C GLU A 130 15.20 4.40 18.84
N ASP A 131 15.11 5.10 17.70
CA ASP A 131 16.02 6.20 17.36
C ASP A 131 15.23 7.33 16.68
N SER A 132 15.02 8.41 17.41
CA SER A 132 14.26 9.60 16.96
C SER A 132 14.89 10.34 15.78
N SER A 133 16.12 9.97 15.36
CA SER A 133 16.71 10.50 14.12
C SER A 133 16.09 9.89 12.85
N PHE A 134 15.32 8.79 12.98
CA PHE A 134 14.56 8.20 11.89
C PHE A 134 13.11 8.67 11.93
N ASP A 135 12.66 9.31 10.87
CA ASP A 135 11.29 9.81 10.70
C ASP A 135 10.51 8.89 9.74
N TYR A 136 10.07 7.74 10.28
CA TYR A 136 9.30 6.75 9.52
C TYR A 136 7.82 6.88 9.86
N LYS A 137 7.02 7.21 8.87
CA LYS A 137 5.58 7.46 9.02
C LYS A 137 4.77 6.54 8.13
N THR A 138 3.59 6.17 8.61
CA THR A 138 2.59 5.49 7.80
C THR A 138 1.41 6.43 7.54
N LEU A 139 1.10 6.65 6.27
CA LEU A 139 -0.13 7.31 5.85
C LEU A 139 -1.18 6.25 5.58
N ILE A 140 -2.39 6.43 6.12
CA ILE A 140 -3.50 5.50 5.94
C ILE A 140 -4.58 6.17 5.08
N PRO A 141 -4.45 6.12 3.75
CA PRO A 141 -5.46 6.69 2.87
C PRO A 141 -6.72 5.83 2.85
N CYS A 142 -7.85 6.46 2.60
CA CYS A 142 -9.05 5.77 2.12
C CYS A 142 -8.81 5.25 0.69
N ASN A 143 -9.84 4.67 0.07
CA ASN A 143 -9.75 4.21 -1.32
C ASN A 143 -9.37 5.37 -2.25
N LEU A 144 -8.20 5.25 -2.86
CA LEU A 144 -7.69 6.21 -3.82
C LEU A 144 -8.25 5.89 -5.21
N TYR A 145 -8.54 6.91 -5.98
CA TYR A 145 -8.93 6.79 -7.39
C TYR A 145 -8.27 7.91 -8.19
N GLY A 146 -8.12 7.72 -9.50
CA GLY A 146 -7.52 8.74 -10.36
C GLY A 146 -7.24 8.27 -11.77
N LYS A 147 -6.60 9.13 -12.57
CA LYS A 147 -6.34 8.97 -14.01
C LYS A 147 -5.65 7.64 -14.38
N PHE A 148 -4.82 7.09 -13.49
CA PHE A 148 -4.00 5.90 -13.76
C PHE A 148 -4.53 4.66 -13.05
N ASP A 149 -5.77 4.70 -12.56
CA ASP A 149 -6.40 3.57 -11.89
C ASP A 149 -6.74 2.43 -12.87
N LYS A 150 -7.07 1.25 -12.30
CA LYS A 150 -7.52 0.09 -13.05
C LYS A 150 -9.03 0.20 -13.29
N PHE A 151 -9.42 0.49 -14.52
CA PHE A 151 -10.83 0.67 -14.89
C PHE A 151 -11.52 -0.62 -15.39
N LYS A 152 -10.82 -1.76 -15.48
CA LYS A 152 -11.43 -3.06 -15.84
C LYS A 152 -12.24 -3.59 -14.67
N THR A 153 -13.51 -3.86 -14.87
CA THR A 153 -14.51 -4.20 -13.84
C THR A 153 -14.10 -5.32 -12.89
N ASP A 154 -13.43 -6.37 -13.39
CA ASP A 154 -13.05 -7.54 -12.58
C ASP A 154 -11.92 -7.28 -11.56
N TYR A 155 -11.23 -6.16 -11.68
CA TYR A 155 -10.04 -5.83 -10.87
C TYR A 155 -10.03 -4.40 -10.33
N SER A 156 -11.10 -3.63 -10.58
CA SER A 156 -11.18 -2.23 -10.17
C SER A 156 -11.87 -2.05 -8.82
N HIS A 157 -11.51 -0.98 -8.13
CA HIS A 157 -12.28 -0.49 -7.00
C HIS A 157 -13.59 0.16 -7.46
N LEU A 158 -14.56 0.29 -6.56
CA LEU A 158 -15.92 0.74 -6.85
C LEU A 158 -15.98 2.00 -7.73
N VAL A 159 -15.28 3.07 -7.36
CA VAL A 159 -15.34 4.35 -8.09
C VAL A 159 -14.84 4.20 -9.53
N ALA A 160 -13.72 3.51 -9.73
CA ALA A 160 -13.16 3.26 -11.06
C ALA A 160 -14.09 2.35 -11.89
N ALA A 161 -14.70 1.32 -11.27
CA ALA A 161 -15.67 0.45 -11.91
C ALA A 161 -16.91 1.22 -12.37
N VAL A 162 -17.48 2.06 -11.51
CA VAL A 162 -18.66 2.88 -11.83
C VAL A 162 -18.36 3.84 -12.98
N ILE A 163 -17.22 4.56 -12.92
CA ILE A 163 -16.79 5.45 -14.01
C ILE A 163 -16.73 4.68 -15.34
N HIS A 164 -16.12 3.49 -15.33
CA HIS A 164 -16.02 2.66 -16.53
C HIS A 164 -17.38 2.22 -17.05
N LYS A 165 -18.24 1.68 -16.18
CA LYS A 165 -19.59 1.22 -16.53
C LYS A 165 -20.44 2.35 -17.13
N VAL A 166 -20.46 3.52 -16.47
CA VAL A 166 -21.22 4.69 -16.95
C VAL A 166 -20.67 5.17 -18.30
N HIS A 167 -19.35 5.21 -18.48
CA HIS A 167 -18.75 5.58 -19.76
C HIS A 167 -19.14 4.62 -20.88
N GLN A 168 -19.12 3.31 -20.64
CA GLN A 168 -19.52 2.29 -21.61
C GLN A 168 -21.02 2.37 -21.94
N ALA A 169 -21.86 2.55 -20.93
CA ALA A 169 -23.30 2.73 -21.12
C ALA A 169 -23.61 3.93 -22.01
N LYS A 170 -22.98 5.07 -21.75
CA LYS A 170 -23.10 6.27 -22.59
C LYS A 170 -22.65 6.01 -24.02
N LYS A 171 -21.54 5.30 -24.23
CA LYS A 171 -21.03 4.96 -25.56
C LYS A 171 -21.97 4.04 -26.33
N ASN A 172 -22.67 3.16 -25.62
CA ASN A 172 -23.60 2.18 -26.20
C ASN A 172 -25.06 2.66 -26.22
N ASN A 173 -25.32 3.93 -25.84
CA ASN A 173 -26.67 4.51 -25.70
C ASN A 173 -27.58 3.67 -24.78
N ALA A 174 -27.06 3.05 -23.75
CA ALA A 174 -27.83 2.34 -22.74
C ALA A 174 -28.49 3.33 -21.77
N ASN A 175 -29.72 3.07 -21.38
CA ASN A 175 -30.48 3.93 -20.46
C ASN A 175 -30.24 3.60 -18.99
N GLU A 176 -29.66 2.44 -18.69
CA GLU A 176 -29.44 1.94 -17.34
C GLU A 176 -28.02 1.39 -17.18
N VAL A 177 -27.49 1.44 -15.97
CA VAL A 177 -26.19 0.91 -15.58
C VAL A 177 -26.35 0.10 -14.31
N GLU A 178 -26.04 -1.18 -14.36
CA GLU A 178 -25.94 -2.01 -13.17
C GLU A 178 -24.61 -1.70 -12.43
N VAL A 179 -24.70 -1.30 -11.18
CA VAL A 179 -23.55 -0.88 -10.35
C VAL A 179 -23.13 -1.97 -9.37
#